data_03889a12f7fd9a498f744d51cf4107bb
#
_entry.id   03889a12f7fd9a498f744d51cf4107bb
#
_cell.length_a   1.000
_cell.length_b   1.000
_cell.length_c   1.000
_cell.angle_alpha   90.00
_cell.angle_beta   90.00
_cell.angle_gamma   90.00
#
_symmetry.space_group_name_H-M   'P 1'
#
loop_
_entity.id
_entity.type
_entity.pdbx_description
1 polymer ?
#
loop_
_entity_poly.entity_id
_entity_poly.type
_entity_poly.pdbx_seq_one_letter_code
_entity_poly.pdbx_strand_id
1 'polypeptide(L)'
;MIVGIGTDIVDVRRIQRSLTRFGERFTDKVLCAGERRSLTGSRLAAYLARQFSAKEAVSKALGTGMRGGVHFRNIEIDRKESGAPLVRLTGEAKSRAEELGISDIHICMSDERDYAIAYVIATNGV
;
A
#
# COMPACT_ATOMS: atom_id res chain seq x y z
N MET A 1 -14.13 17.15 1.86
CA MET A 1 -14.33 16.56 3.20
C MET A 1 -13.53 15.27 3.34
N ILE A 2 -12.92 15.07 4.48
CA ILE A 2 -12.20 13.83 4.77
C ILE A 2 -13.23 12.72 5.01
N VAL A 3 -13.07 11.61 4.30
CA VAL A 3 -13.95 10.45 4.40
C VAL A 3 -13.29 9.34 5.23
N GLY A 4 -11.98 9.21 5.13
CA GLY A 4 -11.26 8.19 5.87
C GLY A 4 -9.80 8.55 6.04
N ILE A 5 -9.21 7.99 7.08
CA ILE A 5 -7.78 8.14 7.34
C ILE A 5 -7.20 6.76 7.66
N GLY A 6 -5.95 6.57 7.32
CA GLY A 6 -5.26 5.33 7.61
C GLY A 6 -3.78 5.57 7.83
N THR A 7 -3.21 4.80 8.72
CA THR A 7 -1.77 4.78 8.94
C THR A 7 -1.33 3.36 9.20
N ASP A 8 -0.11 3.08 8.84
CA ASP A 8 0.49 1.78 9.10
C ASP A 8 1.99 1.92 9.30
N ILE A 9 2.53 1.13 10.17
CA ILE A 9 3.97 1.01 10.37
C ILE A 9 4.36 -0.45 10.29
N VAL A 10 5.43 -0.74 9.57
CA VAL A 10 5.91 -2.11 9.42
C VAL A 10 7.40 -2.18 9.74
N ASP A 11 7.79 -3.23 10.42
CA ASP A 11 9.18 -3.55 10.68
C ASP A 11 9.75 -4.22 9.43
N VAL A 12 10.76 -3.62 8.83
CA VAL A 12 11.41 -4.13 7.60
C VAL A 12 11.98 -5.54 7.84
N ARG A 13 12.43 -5.83 9.07
CA ARG A 13 12.97 -7.14 9.42
C ARG A 13 11.92 -8.24 9.34
N ARG A 14 10.66 -7.91 9.70
CA ARG A 14 9.52 -8.81 9.55
C ARG A 14 9.28 -9.14 8.07
N ILE A 15 9.35 -8.13 7.21
CA ILE A 15 9.20 -8.30 5.78
C ILE A 15 10.33 -9.17 5.22
N GLN A 16 11.56 -8.93 5.69
CA GLN A 16 12.71 -9.73 5.29
C GLN A 16 12.52 -11.21 5.67
N ARG A 17 11.99 -11.49 6.87
CA ARG A 17 11.70 -12.86 7.30
C ARG A 17 10.66 -13.53 6.41
N SER A 18 9.61 -12.82 6.05
CA SER A 18 8.57 -13.33 5.14
C SER A 18 9.14 -13.61 3.75
N LEU A 19 9.97 -12.71 3.26
CA LEU A 19 10.62 -12.85 1.97
C LEU A 19 11.57 -14.06 1.95
N THR A 20 12.35 -14.25 3.01
CA THR A 20 13.25 -15.39 3.16
C THR A 20 12.46 -16.71 3.22
N ARG A 21 11.35 -16.72 3.93
CA ARG A 21 10.54 -17.93 4.14
C ARG A 21 9.73 -18.32 2.90
N PHE A 22 9.09 -17.34 2.24
CA PHE A 22 8.13 -17.59 1.16
C PHE A 22 8.61 -17.18 -0.23
N GLY A 23 9.68 -16.40 -0.34
CA GLY A 23 10.25 -15.97 -1.60
C GLY A 23 9.24 -15.25 -2.49
N GLU A 24 9.19 -15.64 -3.76
CA GLU A 24 8.31 -15.04 -4.78
C GLU A 24 6.82 -15.09 -4.40
N ARG A 25 6.41 -16.07 -3.63
CA ARG A 25 5.00 -16.16 -3.19
C ARG A 25 4.61 -14.95 -2.35
N PHE A 26 5.53 -14.46 -1.51
CA PHE A 26 5.27 -13.27 -0.71
C PHE A 26 5.24 -12.02 -1.60
N THR A 27 6.21 -11.89 -2.50
CA THR A 27 6.26 -10.78 -3.46
C THR A 27 4.98 -10.74 -4.31
N ASP A 28 4.54 -11.89 -4.82
CA ASP A 28 3.32 -12.02 -5.63
C ASP A 28 2.07 -11.62 -4.86
N LYS A 29 2.05 -11.88 -3.57
CA LYS A 29 0.93 -11.51 -2.70
C LYS A 29 0.83 -9.99 -2.53
N VAL A 30 1.96 -9.31 -2.41
CA VAL A 30 2.02 -7.89 -2.08
C VAL A 30 1.98 -6.98 -3.30
N LEU A 31 2.67 -7.35 -4.37
CA LEU A 31 2.87 -6.47 -5.53
C LEU A 31 1.97 -6.79 -6.70
N CYS A 32 1.41 -5.74 -7.30
CA CYS A 32 0.82 -5.78 -8.63
C CYS A 32 1.94 -5.86 -9.66
N ALA A 33 1.60 -6.27 -10.89
CA ALA A 33 2.59 -6.40 -11.98
C ALA A 33 3.35 -5.09 -12.22
N GLY A 34 2.64 -3.96 -12.21
CA GLY A 34 3.26 -2.65 -12.45
C GLY A 34 4.19 -2.17 -11.34
N GLU A 35 4.14 -2.82 -10.18
CA GLU A 35 4.99 -2.46 -9.05
C GLU A 35 6.30 -3.27 -8.99
N ARG A 36 6.46 -4.26 -9.88
CA ARG A 36 7.66 -5.10 -9.91
C ARG A 36 8.91 -4.28 -10.21
N ARG A 37 9.99 -4.58 -9.49
CA ARG A 37 11.30 -3.94 -9.65
C ARG A 37 12.40 -4.99 -9.60
N SER A 38 13.49 -4.72 -10.30
CA SER A 38 14.66 -5.59 -10.31
C SER A 38 15.52 -5.35 -9.07
N LEU A 39 14.97 -5.68 -7.92
CA LEU A 39 15.63 -5.52 -6.62
C LEU A 39 15.77 -6.89 -5.97
N THR A 40 16.80 -7.04 -5.14
CA THR A 40 17.08 -8.27 -4.40
C THR A 40 17.54 -7.93 -2.98
N GLY A 41 17.50 -8.93 -2.10
CA GLY A 41 18.04 -8.82 -0.75
C GLY A 41 17.38 -7.71 0.08
N SER A 42 18.19 -6.96 0.81
CA SER A 42 17.71 -5.91 1.71
C SER A 42 17.01 -4.77 0.97
N ARG A 43 17.39 -4.51 -0.27
CA ARG A 43 16.75 -3.45 -1.08
C ARG A 43 15.33 -3.87 -1.47
N LEU A 44 15.13 -5.14 -1.78
CA LEU A 44 13.80 -5.67 -2.07
C LEU A 44 12.94 -5.66 -0.81
N ALA A 45 13.49 -6.08 0.33
CA ALA A 45 12.77 -6.06 1.60
C ALA A 45 12.31 -4.65 1.97
N ALA A 46 13.17 -3.65 1.81
CA ALA A 46 12.82 -2.25 2.08
C ALA A 46 11.72 -1.75 1.15
N TYR A 47 11.81 -2.07 -0.14
CA TYR A 47 10.78 -1.71 -1.12
C TYR A 47 9.44 -2.36 -0.79
N LEU A 48 9.45 -3.67 -0.50
CA LEU A 48 8.24 -4.40 -0.12
C LEU A 48 7.62 -3.83 1.16
N ALA A 49 8.45 -3.42 2.12
CA ALA A 49 7.97 -2.83 3.36
C ALA A 49 7.22 -1.52 3.10
N ARG A 50 7.75 -0.67 2.22
CA ARG A 50 7.08 0.58 1.84
C ARG A 50 5.75 0.31 1.14
N GLN A 51 5.75 -0.59 0.16
CA GLN A 51 4.52 -0.95 -0.57
C GLN A 51 3.49 -1.60 0.36
N PHE A 52 3.94 -2.48 1.25
CA PHE A 52 3.09 -3.16 2.22
C PHE A 52 2.41 -2.16 3.16
N SER A 53 3.19 -1.26 3.78
CA SER A 53 2.63 -0.27 4.71
C SER A 53 1.68 0.70 4.00
N ALA A 54 2.00 1.10 2.78
CA ALA A 54 1.13 1.98 1.99
C ALA A 54 -0.22 1.32 1.72
N LYS A 55 -0.22 0.06 1.31
CA LYS A 55 -1.46 -0.67 1.00
C LYS A 55 -2.30 -0.93 2.24
N GLU A 56 -1.67 -1.28 3.36
CA GLU A 56 -2.36 -1.43 4.64
C GLU A 56 -3.01 -0.11 5.07
N ALA A 57 -2.29 1.01 4.94
CA ALA A 57 -2.82 2.33 5.30
C ALA A 57 -4.03 2.69 4.42
N VAL A 58 -3.96 2.41 3.12
CA VAL A 58 -5.10 2.63 2.20
C VAL A 58 -6.30 1.79 2.64
N SER A 59 -6.09 0.52 2.95
CA SER A 59 -7.17 -0.36 3.38
C SER A 59 -7.86 0.13 4.65
N LYS A 60 -7.09 0.70 5.57
CA LYS A 60 -7.63 1.30 6.79
C LYS A 60 -8.45 2.55 6.48
N ALA A 61 -7.99 3.39 5.55
CA ALA A 61 -8.73 4.56 5.11
C ALA A 61 -10.06 4.18 4.44
N LEU A 62 -10.12 3.02 3.78
CA LEU A 62 -11.36 2.47 3.22
C LEU A 62 -12.29 1.90 4.30
N GLY A 63 -11.81 1.76 5.52
CA GLY A 63 -12.57 1.21 6.63
C GLY A 63 -12.72 -0.30 6.62
N THR A 64 -12.07 -0.99 5.71
CA THR A 64 -12.20 -2.45 5.57
C THR A 64 -11.01 -3.22 6.15
N GLY A 65 -9.81 -2.62 6.13
CA GLY A 65 -8.62 -3.42 6.25
C GLY A 65 -8.55 -4.38 5.06
N MET A 66 -7.76 -5.42 5.16
CA MET A 66 -7.64 -6.45 4.11
C MET A 66 -8.73 -7.51 4.26
N ARG A 67 -9.99 -7.08 4.13
CA ARG A 67 -11.19 -7.92 4.30
C ARG A 67 -12.20 -7.60 3.20
N GLY A 68 -13.23 -8.44 3.08
CA GLY A 68 -14.35 -8.19 2.16
C GLY A 68 -13.94 -8.15 0.70
N GLY A 69 -12.92 -8.91 0.34
CA GLY A 69 -12.39 -8.91 -1.01
C GLY A 69 -11.33 -7.83 -1.28
N VAL A 70 -11.07 -6.95 -0.31
CA VAL A 70 -9.98 -5.96 -0.40
C VAL A 70 -8.68 -6.65 -0.05
N HIS A 71 -7.72 -6.63 -0.96
CA HIS A 71 -6.41 -7.23 -0.75
C HIS A 71 -5.32 -6.43 -1.44
N PHE A 72 -4.06 -6.78 -1.18
CA PHE A 72 -2.90 -6.03 -1.63
C PHE A 72 -2.90 -5.74 -3.14
N ARG A 73 -3.31 -6.68 -3.96
CA ARG A 73 -3.27 -6.53 -5.42
C ARG A 73 -4.41 -5.68 -5.98
N ASN A 74 -5.36 -5.27 -5.17
CA ASN A 74 -6.37 -4.28 -5.54
C ASN A 74 -5.89 -2.84 -5.34
N ILE A 75 -4.75 -2.66 -4.70
CA ILE A 75 -4.19 -1.37 -4.36
C ILE A 75 -2.81 -1.28 -5.00
N GLU A 76 -2.67 -0.46 -6.01
CA GLU A 76 -1.38 -0.25 -6.67
C GLU A 76 -0.81 1.09 -6.23
N ILE A 77 0.43 1.08 -5.78
CA ILE A 77 1.15 2.29 -5.39
C ILE A 77 2.18 2.58 -6.46
N ASP A 78 1.90 3.59 -7.27
CA ASP A 78 2.78 4.03 -8.34
C ASP A 78 3.41 5.38 -7.98
N ARG A 79 4.12 5.99 -8.91
CA ARG A 79 4.74 7.29 -8.73
C ARG A 79 4.33 8.23 -9.85
N LYS A 80 4.12 9.51 -9.50
CA LYS A 80 3.97 10.60 -10.46
C LYS A 80 5.36 10.96 -10.99
N GLU A 81 5.42 11.77 -12.05
CA GLU A 81 6.68 12.28 -12.55
C GLU A 81 7.48 13.04 -11.49
N SER A 82 6.78 13.73 -10.60
CA SER A 82 7.38 14.45 -9.47
C SER A 82 8.04 13.53 -8.44
N GLY A 83 7.82 12.20 -8.53
CA GLY A 83 8.25 11.22 -7.55
C GLY A 83 7.24 10.99 -6.41
N ALA A 84 6.17 11.79 -6.35
CA ALA A 84 5.13 11.62 -5.34
C ALA A 84 4.36 10.33 -5.57
N PRO A 85 3.96 9.62 -4.49
CA PRO A 85 3.18 8.39 -4.63
C PRO A 85 1.78 8.66 -5.18
N LEU A 86 1.28 7.71 -5.93
CA LEU A 86 -0.04 7.73 -6.55
C LEU A 86 -0.72 6.40 -6.29
N VAL A 87 -1.96 6.44 -5.81
CA VAL A 87 -2.73 5.23 -5.50
C VAL A 87 -3.74 4.96 -6.62
N ARG A 88 -3.74 3.73 -7.13
CA ARG A 88 -4.77 3.24 -8.06
C ARG A 88 -5.48 2.06 -7.42
N LEU A 89 -6.80 2.10 -7.47
CA LEU A 89 -7.65 1.04 -6.90
C LEU A 89 -8.32 0.25 -8.01
N THR A 90 -8.46 -1.06 -7.78
CA THR A 90 -9.18 -1.97 -8.65
C THR A 90 -10.06 -2.89 -7.80
N GLY A 91 -10.92 -3.67 -8.43
CA GLY A 91 -11.72 -4.69 -7.76
C GLY A 91 -12.52 -4.15 -6.58
N GLU A 92 -12.55 -4.91 -5.51
CA GLU A 92 -13.34 -4.56 -4.31
C GLU A 92 -12.84 -3.30 -3.60
N ALA A 93 -11.55 -2.98 -3.68
CA ALA A 93 -11.04 -1.73 -3.12
C ALA A 93 -11.63 -0.53 -3.87
N LYS A 94 -11.71 -0.61 -5.19
CA LYS A 94 -12.33 0.42 -6.02
C LYS A 94 -13.81 0.54 -5.71
N SER A 95 -14.52 -0.58 -5.64
CA SER A 95 -15.96 -0.60 -5.32
C SER A 95 -16.22 0.04 -3.96
N ARG A 96 -15.39 -0.26 -2.98
CA ARG A 96 -15.53 0.32 -1.65
C ARG A 96 -15.30 1.83 -1.66
N ALA A 97 -14.29 2.29 -2.38
CA ALA A 97 -14.02 3.72 -2.51
C ALA A 97 -15.21 4.46 -3.16
N GLU A 98 -15.79 3.88 -4.20
CA GLU A 98 -16.97 4.44 -4.86
C GLU A 98 -18.16 4.49 -3.91
N GLU A 99 -18.39 3.42 -3.17
CA GLU A 99 -19.44 3.33 -2.15
C GLU A 99 -19.34 4.44 -1.11
N LEU A 100 -18.11 4.77 -0.69
CA LEU A 100 -17.84 5.83 0.27
C LEU A 100 -17.81 7.24 -0.35
N GLY A 101 -17.89 7.35 -1.66
CA GLY A 101 -17.82 8.63 -2.36
C GLY A 101 -16.42 9.24 -2.40
N ILE A 102 -15.39 8.41 -2.27
CA ILE A 102 -14.00 8.87 -2.29
C ILE A 102 -13.63 9.30 -3.71
N SER A 103 -13.16 10.54 -3.86
CA SER A 103 -12.67 11.07 -5.13
C SER A 103 -11.15 11.09 -5.20
N ASP A 104 -10.48 11.29 -4.07
CA ASP A 104 -9.02 11.40 -4.02
C ASP A 104 -8.46 10.65 -2.82
N ILE A 105 -7.30 10.05 -3.03
CA ILE A 105 -6.52 9.41 -1.97
C ILE A 105 -5.17 10.10 -1.92
N HIS A 106 -4.88 10.72 -0.79
CA HIS A 106 -3.62 11.40 -0.54
C HIS A 106 -2.77 10.51 0.34
N ILE A 107 -1.53 10.30 -0.05
CA ILE A 107 -0.64 9.40 0.65
C ILE A 107 0.75 10.00 0.80
N CYS A 108 1.36 9.79 1.94
CA CYS A 108 2.78 10.01 2.13
C CYS A 108 3.37 8.81 2.83
N MET A 109 4.64 8.59 2.58
CA MET A 109 5.39 7.48 3.13
C MET A 109 6.73 7.97 3.66
N SER A 110 7.19 7.36 4.74
CA SER A 110 8.52 7.62 5.28
C SER A 110 9.13 6.29 5.70
N ASP A 111 10.43 6.20 5.60
CA ASP A 111 11.12 4.99 6.03
C ASP A 111 12.48 5.32 6.63
N GLU A 112 12.87 4.48 7.55
CA GLU A 112 14.17 4.44 8.14
C GLU A 112 14.73 3.03 7.91
N ARG A 113 15.90 2.75 8.48
CA ARG A 113 16.56 1.45 8.32
C ARG A 113 15.63 0.26 8.65
N ASP A 114 14.94 0.34 9.79
CA ASP A 114 14.17 -0.79 10.33
C ASP A 114 12.67 -0.67 10.17
N TYR A 115 12.15 0.51 9.78
CA TYR A 115 10.72 0.75 9.73
C TYR A 115 10.30 1.50 8.48
N ALA A 116 9.14 1.14 7.97
CA ALA A 116 8.43 1.91 6.94
C ALA A 116 7.07 2.33 7.50
N ILE A 117 6.65 3.55 7.21
CA ILE A 117 5.37 4.09 7.66
C ILE A 117 4.64 4.71 6.48
N ALA A 118 3.32 4.61 6.49
CA ALA A 118 2.48 5.29 5.52
C ALA A 118 1.32 5.99 6.22
N TYR A 119 0.91 7.11 5.67
CA TYR A 119 -0.24 7.87 6.13
C TYR A 119 -1.13 8.21 4.95
N VAL A 120 -2.43 7.95 5.09
CA VAL A 120 -3.40 8.11 4.00
C VAL A 120 -4.58 8.95 4.47
N ILE A 121 -4.98 9.89 3.61
CA ILE A 121 -6.20 10.67 3.79
C ILE A 121 -7.04 10.47 2.52
N ALA A 122 -8.25 9.96 2.69
CA ALA A 122 -9.21 9.80 1.61
C ALA A 122 -10.25 10.92 1.69
N THR A 123 -10.49 11.60 0.58
CA THR A 123 -11.39 12.74 0.53
C THR A 123 -12.47 12.53 -0.53
N ASN A 124 -13.62 13.19 -0.34
CA ASN A 124 -14.63 13.30 -1.40
C ASN A 124 -14.50 14.67 -2.05
N GLY A 125 -15.29 14.96 -3.08
CA GLY A 125 -15.21 16.22 -3.81
C GLY A 125 -15.85 17.43 -3.10
N VAL A 126 -16.20 17.27 -1.85
CA VAL A 126 -16.93 18.31 -1.10
C VAL A 126 -16.03 19.08 -0.15
#